data_934defe8e09f9d30ec2c67e8c16f450e
#
_entry.id   934defe8e09f9d30ec2c67e8c16f450e
#
_cell.length_a   1.000
_cell.length_b   1.000
_cell.length_c   1.000
_cell.angle_alpha   90.00
_cell.angle_beta   90.00
_cell.angle_gamma   90.00
#
_symmetry.space_group_name_H-M   'P 1'
#
loop_
_entity.id
_entity.type
_entity.pdbx_description
1 polymer ?
#
loop_
_entity_poly.entity_id
_entity_poly.type
_entity_poly.pdbx_seq_one_letter_code
_entity_poly.pdbx_strand_id
1 'polypeptide(L)'
;MKLRRAWWAGAAVALAGAALLPACSRRKQAEINPIVPSFTVSRPKAPLGSAVEITYTWTVEAGAKKVPENYRAFVGFSDPHGVMLFEDDHVPTPPPSAWEPGKTYSYTRTKFIPIYPYVGEVDVRMGLYPYPGRGERLALKGDDAGMRSYRAAKIELLPQTENIFLVYKDGWHSPESSPQNPTLERTWTKKDALVSFKNPKKDIVVYLEADTNAKAFDQPPVLTLAVAGKTGVVVPIPNSEVFLQKIRVKGQDLGNEEWVDLRLSMNQSFVPKLKGVNTHDERELGLLVYHLYVGEVDKLGNVPATTVVDAGPVTLPPPASPSPPLTAAKGASPAKALTGTPAALKSPGPATTPAPKRP
;
A
#
# COMPACT_ATOMS: atom_id res chain seq x y z
N MET A 1 -85.08 -4.97 40.48
CA MET A 1 -84.71 -3.93 39.48
C MET A 1 -83.35 -3.38 39.78
N LYS A 2 -82.30 -3.70 39.00
CA LYS A 2 -80.96 -3.14 38.86
C LYS A 2 -79.95 -4.23 38.53
N LEU A 3 -79.92 -4.68 37.26
CA LEU A 3 -78.85 -5.52 36.76
C LEU A 3 -78.94 -5.52 35.22
N ARG A 4 -78.62 -4.36 34.58
CA ARG A 4 -78.55 -4.32 33.12
C ARG A 4 -77.72 -3.07 32.69
N ARG A 5 -76.50 -2.86 33.22
CA ARG A 5 -75.63 -1.79 32.73
C ARG A 5 -74.12 -2.07 32.78
N ALA A 6 -73.66 -3.31 32.67
CA ALA A 6 -72.26 -3.63 32.80
C ALA A 6 -71.66 -4.43 31.60
N TRP A 7 -72.33 -4.48 30.45
CA TRP A 7 -71.83 -5.32 29.32
C TRP A 7 -71.44 -4.55 28.06
N TRP A 8 -71.41 -3.21 28.08
CA TRP A 8 -71.07 -2.44 26.91
C TRP A 8 -69.69 -1.73 26.97
N ALA A 9 -68.95 -1.86 28.07
CA ALA A 9 -67.64 -1.21 28.23
C ALA A 9 -66.46 -2.15 27.81
N GLY A 10 -66.70 -3.41 27.58
CA GLY A 10 -65.61 -4.36 27.23
C GLY A 10 -65.30 -4.52 25.75
N ALA A 11 -66.18 -4.08 24.84
CA ALA A 11 -66.02 -4.30 23.39
C ALA A 11 -65.27 -3.15 22.65
N ALA A 12 -65.09 -2.02 23.28
CA ALA A 12 -64.41 -0.85 22.62
C ALA A 12 -62.89 -0.81 22.82
N VAL A 13 -62.33 -1.63 23.74
CA VAL A 13 -60.87 -1.64 24.00
C VAL A 13 -60.14 -2.67 23.11
N ALA A 14 -60.84 -3.68 22.57
CA ALA A 14 -60.24 -4.72 21.72
C ALA A 14 -60.01 -4.31 20.26
N LEU A 15 -60.59 -3.20 19.77
CA LEU A 15 -60.45 -2.74 18.39
C LEU A 15 -59.39 -1.66 18.21
N ALA A 16 -58.80 -1.09 19.27
CA ALA A 16 -57.72 -0.09 19.17
C ALA A 16 -56.33 -0.71 19.18
N GLY A 17 -56.18 -2.00 19.45
CA GLY A 17 -54.88 -2.71 19.52
C GLY A 17 -54.34 -3.23 18.19
N ALA A 18 -55.15 -3.25 17.12
CA ALA A 18 -54.76 -3.89 15.84
C ALA A 18 -54.12 -2.95 14.82
N ALA A 19 -53.90 -1.66 15.13
CA ALA A 19 -53.40 -0.66 14.18
C ALA A 19 -51.93 -0.27 14.36
N LEU A 20 -51.19 -0.95 15.28
CA LEU A 20 -49.74 -0.73 15.46
C LEU A 20 -48.92 -1.95 15.02
N LEU A 21 -49.22 -2.55 13.87
CA LEU A 21 -48.22 -3.34 13.18
C LEU A 21 -47.21 -2.36 12.63
N PRO A 22 -45.90 -2.44 13.02
CA PRO A 22 -44.89 -1.66 12.37
C PRO A 22 -44.95 -2.05 10.89
N ALA A 23 -45.30 -1.09 10.02
CA ALA A 23 -45.08 -1.22 8.62
C ALA A 23 -43.57 -1.44 8.48
N CYS A 24 -43.13 -2.69 8.40
CA CYS A 24 -41.82 -3.01 7.86
C CYS A 24 -41.81 -2.40 6.48
N SER A 25 -41.26 -1.20 6.39
CA SER A 25 -41.02 -0.57 5.10
C SER A 25 -40.16 -1.58 4.34
N ARG A 26 -40.74 -2.30 3.40
CA ARG A 26 -39.99 -3.12 2.44
C ARG A 26 -38.96 -2.19 1.86
N ARG A 27 -37.72 -2.29 2.35
CA ARG A 27 -36.57 -1.62 1.71
C ARG A 27 -36.71 -1.93 0.22
N LYS A 28 -36.98 -0.94 -0.60
CA LYS A 28 -37.03 -1.12 -2.06
C LYS A 28 -35.77 -1.84 -2.44
N GLN A 29 -35.91 -3.07 -2.96
CA GLN A 29 -34.75 -3.84 -3.43
C GLN A 29 -34.06 -2.96 -4.48
N ALA A 30 -32.78 -2.68 -4.28
CA ALA A 30 -32.07 -1.80 -5.21
C ALA A 30 -32.07 -2.45 -6.59
N GLU A 31 -32.34 -1.65 -7.59
CA GLU A 31 -32.29 -2.10 -8.97
C GLU A 31 -30.85 -2.49 -9.33
N ILE A 32 -30.69 -3.73 -9.79
CA ILE A 32 -29.39 -4.27 -10.19
C ILE A 32 -28.96 -3.59 -11.49
N ASN A 33 -27.79 -2.95 -11.47
CA ASN A 33 -27.10 -2.50 -12.67
C ASN A 33 -26.32 -3.70 -13.24
N PRO A 34 -26.59 -4.14 -14.48
CA PRO A 34 -25.98 -5.34 -15.04
C PRO A 34 -24.52 -5.10 -15.47
N ILE A 35 -23.69 -4.80 -14.48
CA ILE A 35 -22.23 -4.72 -14.58
C ILE A 35 -21.67 -5.91 -13.80
N VAL A 36 -20.81 -6.71 -14.44
CA VAL A 36 -20.20 -7.91 -13.88
C VAL A 36 -18.75 -7.65 -13.57
N PRO A 37 -18.34 -7.62 -12.29
CA PRO A 37 -16.92 -7.56 -11.93
C PRO A 37 -16.26 -8.92 -12.07
N SER A 38 -15.01 -8.94 -12.54
CA SER A 38 -14.15 -10.12 -12.50
C SER A 38 -12.70 -9.75 -12.20
N PHE A 39 -11.94 -10.73 -11.73
CA PHE A 39 -10.61 -10.55 -11.19
C PHE A 39 -9.72 -11.71 -11.64
N THR A 40 -8.53 -11.40 -12.14
CA THR A 40 -7.48 -12.37 -12.36
C THR A 40 -6.16 -11.88 -11.79
N VAL A 41 -5.32 -12.78 -11.35
CA VAL A 41 -4.02 -12.48 -10.76
C VAL A 41 -2.94 -13.27 -11.48
N SER A 42 -1.75 -12.68 -11.65
CA SER A 42 -0.63 -13.29 -12.36
C SER A 42 -0.19 -14.63 -11.75
N ARG A 43 -0.38 -14.79 -10.45
CA ARG A 43 -0.16 -16.04 -9.72
C ARG A 43 -1.20 -16.20 -8.61
N PRO A 44 -1.90 -17.35 -8.55
CA PRO A 44 -2.94 -17.56 -7.54
C PRO A 44 -2.36 -17.83 -6.13
N LYS A 45 -1.06 -18.15 -6.02
CA LYS A 45 -0.33 -18.34 -4.76
C LYS A 45 0.71 -17.25 -4.63
N ALA A 46 0.53 -16.34 -3.67
CA ALA A 46 1.35 -15.14 -3.52
C ALA A 46 1.99 -15.07 -2.12
N PRO A 47 3.33 -15.06 -2.00
CA PRO A 47 3.97 -14.82 -0.73
C PRO A 47 3.67 -13.45 -0.16
N LEU A 48 3.56 -13.34 1.17
CA LEU A 48 3.48 -12.06 1.87
C LEU A 48 4.69 -11.17 1.50
N GLY A 49 4.46 -9.89 1.27
CA GLY A 49 5.49 -8.93 0.84
C GLY A 49 5.87 -9.02 -0.64
N SER A 50 5.25 -9.91 -1.43
CA SER A 50 5.54 -10.02 -2.87
C SER A 50 4.68 -9.08 -3.71
N ALA A 51 5.14 -8.80 -4.93
CA ALA A 51 4.35 -8.14 -5.96
C ALA A 51 3.54 -9.15 -6.79
N VAL A 52 2.29 -8.80 -7.10
CA VAL A 52 1.42 -9.54 -8.03
C VAL A 52 0.79 -8.59 -9.02
N GLU A 53 0.61 -9.05 -10.26
CA GLU A 53 -0.17 -8.31 -11.26
C GLU A 53 -1.62 -8.74 -11.17
N ILE A 54 -2.50 -7.78 -10.97
CA ILE A 54 -3.94 -8.00 -10.87
C ILE A 54 -4.61 -7.35 -12.08
N THR A 55 -5.37 -8.14 -12.82
CA THR A 55 -6.22 -7.63 -13.91
C THR A 55 -7.66 -7.57 -13.41
N TYR A 56 -8.20 -6.37 -13.38
CA TYR A 56 -9.60 -6.07 -13.07
C TYR A 56 -10.38 -5.96 -14.36
N THR A 57 -11.51 -6.63 -14.45
CA THR A 57 -12.38 -6.58 -15.63
C THR A 57 -13.81 -6.28 -15.21
N TRP A 58 -14.44 -5.35 -15.93
CA TRP A 58 -15.81 -4.90 -15.72
C TRP A 58 -16.59 -5.06 -17.01
N THR A 59 -17.46 -6.06 -17.07
CA THR A 59 -18.34 -6.27 -18.23
C THR A 59 -19.61 -5.49 -18.02
N VAL A 60 -19.83 -4.45 -18.82
CA VAL A 60 -21.01 -3.59 -18.80
C VAL A 60 -22.00 -4.13 -19.84
N GLU A 61 -23.02 -4.85 -19.40
CA GLU A 61 -24.03 -5.43 -20.32
C GLU A 61 -24.88 -4.34 -21.00
N ALA A 62 -25.52 -4.68 -22.11
CA ALA A 62 -26.29 -3.71 -22.93
C ALA A 62 -27.40 -2.95 -22.18
N GLY A 63 -27.97 -3.55 -21.12
CA GLY A 63 -28.99 -2.91 -20.28
C GLY A 63 -28.46 -2.09 -19.12
N ALA A 64 -27.14 -1.90 -19.02
CA ALA A 64 -26.55 -1.19 -17.91
C ALA A 64 -26.89 0.31 -17.93
N LYS A 65 -27.17 0.85 -16.74
CA LYS A 65 -27.32 2.29 -16.54
C LYS A 65 -25.96 2.95 -16.39
N LYS A 66 -25.85 4.18 -16.88
CA LYS A 66 -24.63 4.99 -16.70
C LYS A 66 -24.29 5.08 -15.21
N VAL A 67 -23.01 4.83 -14.89
CA VAL A 67 -22.50 5.02 -13.53
C VAL A 67 -22.26 6.52 -13.33
N PRO A 68 -22.74 7.10 -12.21
CA PRO A 68 -22.46 8.51 -11.90
C PRO A 68 -20.96 8.80 -11.80
N GLU A 69 -20.61 10.08 -11.83
CA GLU A 69 -19.25 10.52 -11.50
C GLU A 69 -18.86 10.15 -10.06
N ASN A 70 -17.56 10.14 -9.80
CA ASN A 70 -17.00 9.89 -8.46
C ASN A 70 -17.25 8.49 -7.87
N TYR A 71 -17.29 7.44 -8.71
CA TYR A 71 -17.28 6.07 -8.21
C TYR A 71 -15.88 5.48 -8.24
N ARG A 72 -15.55 4.70 -7.19
CA ARG A 72 -14.32 3.92 -7.07
C ARG A 72 -14.63 2.44 -7.02
N ALA A 73 -13.69 1.62 -7.43
CA ALA A 73 -13.71 0.19 -7.15
C ALA A 73 -13.41 -0.03 -5.67
N PHE A 74 -14.28 -0.78 -5.00
CA PHE A 74 -13.97 -1.49 -3.79
C PHE A 74 -13.34 -2.83 -4.17
N VAL A 75 -12.20 -3.15 -3.57
CA VAL A 75 -11.54 -4.45 -3.73
C VAL A 75 -11.02 -4.90 -2.37
N GLY A 76 -11.74 -5.81 -1.76
CA GLY A 76 -11.42 -6.32 -0.42
C GLY A 76 -10.87 -7.74 -0.50
N PHE A 77 -9.84 -8.00 0.27
CA PHE A 77 -9.22 -9.30 0.49
C PHE A 77 -9.52 -9.75 1.91
N SER A 78 -10.27 -10.84 2.07
CA SER A 78 -10.71 -11.33 3.37
C SER A 78 -10.38 -12.81 3.56
N ASP A 79 -10.19 -13.22 4.80
CA ASP A 79 -10.07 -14.63 5.12
C ASP A 79 -11.41 -15.37 4.87
N PRO A 80 -11.45 -16.71 4.93
CA PRO A 80 -12.68 -17.48 4.76
C PRO A 80 -13.77 -17.17 5.79
N HIS A 81 -13.42 -16.56 6.93
CA HIS A 81 -14.36 -16.13 7.97
C HIS A 81 -14.91 -14.73 7.72
N GLY A 82 -14.44 -14.03 6.68
CA GLY A 82 -14.88 -12.70 6.28
C GLY A 82 -14.15 -11.55 6.99
N VAL A 83 -13.07 -11.84 7.72
CA VAL A 83 -12.21 -10.80 8.32
C VAL A 83 -11.41 -10.12 7.21
N MET A 84 -11.54 -8.81 7.06
CA MET A 84 -10.80 -8.03 6.08
C MET A 84 -9.31 -8.04 6.44
N LEU A 85 -8.48 -8.47 5.50
CA LEU A 85 -7.03 -8.50 5.63
C LEU A 85 -6.40 -7.22 5.07
N PHE A 86 -6.75 -6.87 3.84
CA PHE A 86 -6.30 -5.64 3.17
C PHE A 86 -7.24 -5.28 2.00
N GLU A 87 -7.02 -4.11 1.41
CA GLU A 87 -7.83 -3.56 0.33
C GLU A 87 -6.94 -3.05 -0.81
N ASP A 88 -7.52 -2.95 -2.02
CA ASP A 88 -6.92 -2.26 -3.17
C ASP A 88 -7.95 -1.32 -3.81
N ASP A 89 -8.54 -0.44 -3.02
CA ASP A 89 -9.51 0.52 -3.48
C ASP A 89 -8.88 1.57 -4.40
N HIS A 90 -9.44 1.74 -5.59
CA HIS A 90 -8.89 2.65 -6.60
C HIS A 90 -9.95 3.18 -7.56
N VAL A 91 -9.59 4.18 -8.34
CA VAL A 91 -10.38 4.61 -9.48
C VAL A 91 -10.04 3.71 -10.68
N PRO A 92 -11.03 3.00 -11.27
CA PRO A 92 -10.83 2.24 -12.50
C PRO A 92 -10.30 3.10 -13.66
N THR A 93 -9.59 2.48 -14.57
CA THR A 93 -9.10 3.15 -15.78
C THR A 93 -9.67 2.45 -17.04
N PRO A 94 -10.56 3.14 -17.82
CA PRO A 94 -11.13 4.46 -17.57
C PRO A 94 -12.09 4.48 -16.36
N PRO A 95 -12.44 5.67 -15.82
CA PRO A 95 -13.33 5.77 -14.67
C PRO A 95 -14.74 5.25 -15.01
N PRO A 96 -15.50 4.73 -14.01
CA PRO A 96 -16.81 4.11 -14.26
C PRO A 96 -17.82 5.02 -14.95
N SER A 97 -17.72 6.34 -14.78
CA SER A 97 -18.58 7.32 -15.46
C SER A 97 -18.37 7.39 -16.98
N ALA A 98 -17.24 6.90 -17.46
CA ALA A 98 -16.92 6.81 -18.88
C ALA A 98 -17.31 5.45 -19.51
N TRP A 99 -17.86 4.52 -18.71
CA TRP A 99 -18.25 3.21 -19.23
C TRP A 99 -19.55 3.26 -20.03
N GLU A 100 -19.57 2.52 -21.14
CA GLU A 100 -20.68 2.42 -22.06
C GLU A 100 -21.30 1.03 -22.03
N PRO A 101 -22.64 0.91 -22.11
CA PRO A 101 -23.32 -0.37 -22.23
C PRO A 101 -22.81 -1.22 -23.40
N GLY A 102 -22.71 -2.53 -23.21
CA GLY A 102 -22.23 -3.48 -24.20
C GLY A 102 -20.70 -3.57 -24.31
N LYS A 103 -19.93 -2.83 -23.47
CA LYS A 103 -18.46 -2.86 -23.50
C LYS A 103 -17.87 -3.55 -22.28
N THR A 104 -16.65 -4.06 -22.45
CA THR A 104 -15.83 -4.61 -21.38
C THR A 104 -14.59 -3.75 -21.18
N TYR A 105 -14.32 -3.39 -19.93
CA TYR A 105 -13.16 -2.58 -19.54
C TYR A 105 -12.23 -3.43 -18.68
N SER A 106 -10.96 -3.51 -19.09
CA SER A 106 -9.95 -4.30 -18.40
C SER A 106 -8.68 -3.49 -18.24
N TYR A 107 -8.08 -3.54 -17.06
CA TYR A 107 -6.81 -2.89 -16.76
C TYR A 107 -6.05 -3.68 -15.70
N THR A 108 -4.73 -3.56 -15.73
CA THR A 108 -3.85 -4.27 -14.80
C THR A 108 -3.17 -3.29 -13.86
N ARG A 109 -3.08 -3.68 -12.59
CA ARG A 109 -2.35 -2.97 -11.54
C ARG A 109 -1.39 -3.92 -10.84
N THR A 110 -0.26 -3.40 -10.40
CA THR A 110 0.61 -4.12 -9.47
C THR A 110 0.11 -3.89 -8.05
N LYS A 111 -0.06 -4.97 -7.30
CA LYS A 111 -0.34 -4.93 -5.87
C LYS A 111 0.82 -5.56 -5.12
N PHE A 112 1.35 -4.85 -4.15
CA PHE A 112 2.24 -5.45 -3.15
C PHE A 112 1.37 -6.07 -2.06
N ILE A 113 1.53 -7.38 -1.87
CA ILE A 113 0.82 -8.12 -0.82
C ILE A 113 1.39 -7.68 0.53
N PRO A 114 0.59 -7.13 1.44
CA PRO A 114 1.10 -6.69 2.74
C PRO A 114 1.75 -7.83 3.52
N ILE A 115 2.70 -7.49 4.38
CA ILE A 115 3.22 -8.40 5.38
C ILE A 115 2.19 -8.46 6.51
N TYR A 116 1.34 -9.49 6.47
CA TYR A 116 0.26 -9.69 7.42
C TYR A 116 0.41 -11.08 8.07
N PRO A 117 0.09 -11.25 9.36
CA PRO A 117 0.27 -12.53 10.05
C PRO A 117 -0.80 -13.57 9.68
N TYR A 118 -1.24 -13.61 8.43
CA TYR A 118 -2.17 -14.59 7.90
C TYR A 118 -1.61 -15.29 6.66
N VAL A 119 -1.65 -16.60 6.65
CA VAL A 119 -1.28 -17.47 5.54
C VAL A 119 -2.44 -18.41 5.26
N GLY A 120 -2.81 -18.59 3.99
CA GLY A 120 -3.92 -19.45 3.60
C GLY A 120 -4.82 -18.85 2.53
N GLU A 121 -6.01 -19.42 2.36
CA GLU A 121 -6.99 -19.00 1.37
C GLU A 121 -7.56 -17.61 1.68
N VAL A 122 -7.73 -16.78 0.66
CA VAL A 122 -8.28 -15.42 0.72
C VAL A 122 -9.37 -15.28 -0.33
N ASP A 123 -10.55 -14.84 0.10
CA ASP A 123 -11.63 -14.42 -0.79
C ASP A 123 -11.41 -13.00 -1.28
N VAL A 124 -11.45 -12.80 -2.61
CA VAL A 124 -11.41 -11.47 -3.23
C VAL A 124 -12.83 -11.04 -3.57
N ARG A 125 -13.22 -9.87 -3.07
CA ARG A 125 -14.53 -9.27 -3.30
C ARG A 125 -14.41 -7.91 -3.96
N MET A 126 -15.29 -7.62 -4.92
CA MET A 126 -15.30 -6.38 -5.67
C MET A 126 -16.66 -5.69 -5.62
N GLY A 127 -16.66 -4.38 -5.82
CA GLY A 127 -17.88 -3.57 -5.92
C GLY A 127 -17.54 -2.15 -6.35
N LEU A 128 -18.58 -1.32 -6.50
CA LEU A 128 -18.43 0.11 -6.82
C LEU A 128 -19.10 0.94 -5.72
N TYR A 129 -18.41 1.97 -5.24
CA TYR A 129 -18.93 2.89 -4.22
C TYR A 129 -18.66 4.36 -4.57
N PRO A 130 -19.52 5.31 -4.13
CA PRO A 130 -19.32 6.73 -4.37
C PRO A 130 -18.19 7.29 -3.49
N TYR A 131 -17.32 8.15 -4.07
CA TYR A 131 -16.21 8.80 -3.37
C TYR A 131 -15.90 10.21 -3.96
N PRO A 132 -15.69 11.26 -3.14
CA PRO A 132 -15.93 11.27 -1.70
C PRO A 132 -17.43 11.22 -1.41
N GLY A 133 -17.82 10.43 -0.43
CA GLY A 133 -19.23 10.30 -0.04
C GLY A 133 -19.48 9.10 0.84
N ARG A 134 -20.65 9.11 1.51
CA ARG A 134 -21.15 8.00 2.32
C ARG A 134 -22.41 7.45 1.65
N GLY A 135 -22.24 6.71 0.55
CA GLY A 135 -23.33 6.07 -0.14
C GLY A 135 -23.24 4.54 -0.07
N GLU A 136 -24.37 3.89 -0.31
CA GLU A 136 -24.37 2.43 -0.50
C GLU A 136 -23.62 2.10 -1.80
N ARG A 137 -22.94 0.94 -1.81
CA ARG A 137 -22.34 0.41 -3.03
C ARG A 137 -23.41 0.22 -4.10
N LEU A 138 -23.02 0.33 -5.37
CA LEU A 138 -23.92 0.07 -6.51
C LEU A 138 -24.33 -1.41 -6.53
N ALA A 139 -25.61 -1.68 -6.71
CA ALA A 139 -26.07 -3.04 -6.90
C ALA A 139 -25.62 -3.51 -8.30
N LEU A 140 -24.75 -4.51 -8.36
CA LEU A 140 -24.17 -5.09 -9.57
C LEU A 140 -24.73 -6.49 -9.81
N LYS A 141 -24.44 -7.05 -10.98
CA LYS A 141 -24.73 -8.45 -11.30
C LYS A 141 -23.55 -9.33 -10.88
N GLY A 142 -23.82 -10.35 -10.06
CA GLY A 142 -22.80 -11.28 -9.57
C GLY A 142 -23.21 -12.00 -8.30
N ASP A 143 -22.27 -12.75 -7.72
CA ASP A 143 -22.42 -13.45 -6.43
C ASP A 143 -22.21 -12.46 -5.27
N ASP A 144 -23.29 -11.87 -4.77
CA ASP A 144 -23.26 -10.91 -3.67
C ASP A 144 -22.97 -11.62 -2.33
N ALA A 145 -21.80 -11.34 -1.78
CA ALA A 145 -21.35 -11.81 -0.47
C ALA A 145 -21.86 -10.93 0.70
N GLY A 146 -22.78 -10.02 0.43
CA GLY A 146 -23.35 -9.06 1.37
C GLY A 146 -22.80 -7.64 1.18
N MET A 147 -23.63 -6.65 1.51
CA MET A 147 -23.33 -5.22 1.35
C MET A 147 -22.89 -4.83 -0.07
N ARG A 148 -23.42 -5.50 -1.09
CA ARG A 148 -23.07 -5.29 -2.50
C ARG A 148 -21.57 -5.43 -2.75
N SER A 149 -20.97 -6.45 -2.16
CA SER A 149 -19.61 -6.89 -2.44
C SER A 149 -19.65 -8.27 -3.10
N TYR A 150 -19.12 -8.38 -4.30
CA TYR A 150 -19.29 -9.52 -5.18
C TYR A 150 -18.05 -10.40 -5.16
N ARG A 151 -18.20 -11.71 -4.94
CA ARG A 151 -17.08 -12.65 -5.02
C ARG A 151 -16.52 -12.67 -6.43
N ALA A 152 -15.23 -12.38 -6.56
CA ALA A 152 -14.57 -12.27 -7.85
C ALA A 152 -13.50 -13.35 -8.05
N ALA A 153 -12.80 -13.76 -6.99
CA ALA A 153 -11.74 -14.77 -7.06
C ALA A 153 -11.38 -15.31 -5.67
N LYS A 154 -10.50 -16.33 -5.68
CA LYS A 154 -9.75 -16.81 -4.52
C LYS A 154 -8.27 -16.79 -4.83
N ILE A 155 -7.45 -16.43 -3.85
CA ILE A 155 -5.99 -16.54 -3.89
C ILE A 155 -5.50 -17.25 -2.62
N GLU A 156 -4.26 -17.72 -2.64
CA GLU A 156 -3.61 -18.32 -1.48
C GLU A 156 -2.40 -17.47 -1.08
N LEU A 157 -2.37 -16.98 0.16
CA LEU A 157 -1.21 -16.30 0.72
C LEU A 157 -0.22 -17.31 1.27
N LEU A 158 1.05 -17.17 0.89
CA LEU A 158 2.16 -18.02 1.33
C LEU A 158 3.04 -17.27 2.34
N PRO A 159 3.85 -18.00 3.13
CA PRO A 159 4.82 -17.36 4.01
C PRO A 159 5.78 -16.43 3.27
N GLN A 160 6.25 -15.37 3.94
CA GLN A 160 7.23 -14.43 3.39
C GLN A 160 8.57 -15.09 3.04
N THR A 161 8.89 -16.21 3.66
CA THR A 161 10.12 -17.00 3.41
C THR A 161 10.24 -17.52 1.98
N GLU A 162 9.16 -17.52 1.21
CA GLU A 162 9.18 -17.88 -0.23
C GLU A 162 9.75 -16.76 -1.13
N ASN A 163 9.97 -15.56 -0.58
CA ASN A 163 10.57 -14.45 -1.32
C ASN A 163 12.10 -14.49 -1.28
N ILE A 164 12.72 -13.82 -2.25
CA ILE A 164 14.14 -13.48 -2.18
C ILE A 164 14.32 -12.46 -1.05
N PHE A 165 15.15 -12.78 -0.06
CA PHE A 165 15.42 -11.92 1.07
C PHE A 165 16.35 -10.77 0.68
N LEU A 166 15.98 -9.54 1.07
CA LEU A 166 16.75 -8.34 0.83
C LEU A 166 17.54 -7.93 2.10
N VAL A 167 18.82 -7.69 1.94
CA VAL A 167 19.72 -7.19 3.01
C VAL A 167 19.98 -5.72 2.74
N TYR A 168 19.37 -4.85 3.51
CA TYR A 168 19.59 -3.41 3.47
C TYR A 168 20.97 -3.09 4.08
N LYS A 169 21.82 -2.40 3.31
CA LYS A 169 23.18 -1.99 3.71
C LYS A 169 23.24 -0.48 3.94
N ASP A 170 24.27 0.18 3.43
CA ASP A 170 24.46 1.62 3.63
C ASP A 170 23.41 2.46 2.87
N GLY A 171 23.18 3.67 3.35
CA GLY A 171 22.38 4.68 2.66
C GLY A 171 20.89 4.64 2.96
N TRP A 172 20.42 3.85 3.92
CA TRP A 172 19.03 3.79 4.36
C TRP A 172 18.85 4.45 5.72
N HIS A 173 17.75 5.18 5.87
CA HIS A 173 17.29 5.66 7.16
C HIS A 173 16.40 4.60 7.84
N SER A 174 16.06 4.81 9.09
CA SER A 174 15.09 3.96 9.78
C SER A 174 13.72 4.04 9.12
N PRO A 175 12.97 2.91 9.03
CA PRO A 175 11.61 2.92 8.50
C PRO A 175 10.69 3.87 9.27
N GLU A 176 9.76 4.48 8.55
CA GLU A 176 8.74 5.38 9.08
C GLU A 176 7.35 4.85 8.72
N SER A 177 6.43 4.84 9.69
CA SER A 177 5.03 4.56 9.40
C SER A 177 4.36 5.75 8.72
N SER A 178 3.48 5.48 7.77
CA SER A 178 2.67 6.53 7.15
C SER A 178 1.68 7.10 8.17
N PRO A 179 1.59 8.44 8.34
CA PRO A 179 0.59 9.04 9.22
C PRO A 179 -0.86 8.70 8.86
N GLN A 180 -1.11 8.46 7.57
CA GLN A 180 -2.43 8.13 7.03
C GLN A 180 -2.75 6.64 7.12
N ASN A 181 -1.72 5.79 7.14
CA ASN A 181 -1.83 4.34 7.26
C ASN A 181 -0.65 3.78 8.06
N PRO A 182 -0.81 3.56 9.38
CA PRO A 182 0.28 3.08 10.24
C PRO A 182 0.82 1.69 9.85
N THR A 183 0.10 0.92 9.06
CA THR A 183 0.55 -0.39 8.57
C THR A 183 1.43 -0.29 7.33
N LEU A 184 1.51 0.89 6.71
CA LEU A 184 2.36 1.15 5.57
C LEU A 184 3.68 1.76 6.05
N GLU A 185 4.73 0.94 6.07
CA GLU A 185 6.09 1.40 6.30
C GLU A 185 6.71 1.91 5.02
N ARG A 186 7.52 2.96 5.14
CA ARG A 186 8.29 3.56 4.07
C ARG A 186 9.67 3.97 4.58
N THR A 187 10.65 4.01 3.70
CA THR A 187 12.04 4.25 4.12
C THR A 187 12.69 5.27 3.21
N TRP A 188 13.27 6.32 3.79
CA TRP A 188 14.09 7.26 3.05
C TRP A 188 15.47 6.68 2.77
N THR A 189 15.98 6.94 1.55
CA THR A 189 17.40 6.77 1.24
C THR A 189 18.16 8.07 1.46
N LYS A 190 19.48 7.96 1.63
CA LYS A 190 20.40 9.04 1.34
C LYS A 190 20.50 9.21 -0.19
N LYS A 191 21.49 10.00 -0.65
CA LYS A 191 21.78 10.15 -2.08
C LYS A 191 22.04 8.81 -2.75
N ASP A 192 22.81 7.94 -2.09
CA ASP A 192 23.12 6.57 -2.52
C ASP A 192 22.63 5.57 -1.47
N ALA A 193 22.01 4.51 -1.91
CA ALA A 193 21.55 3.41 -1.05
C ALA A 193 21.89 2.05 -1.69
N LEU A 194 22.23 1.09 -0.86
CA LEU A 194 22.66 -0.24 -1.27
C LEU A 194 21.79 -1.32 -0.60
N VAL A 195 21.34 -2.28 -1.41
CA VAL A 195 20.68 -3.52 -0.99
C VAL A 195 21.38 -4.69 -1.62
N SER A 196 21.51 -5.79 -0.91
CA SER A 196 22.01 -7.03 -1.49
C SER A 196 20.98 -8.14 -1.36
N PHE A 197 21.02 -9.08 -2.29
CA PHE A 197 20.20 -10.29 -2.23
C PHE A 197 20.99 -11.50 -2.72
N LYS A 198 20.58 -12.69 -2.27
CA LYS A 198 21.19 -13.94 -2.72
C LYS A 198 20.89 -14.16 -4.20
N ASN A 199 21.94 -14.41 -4.98
CA ASN A 199 21.85 -14.58 -6.43
C ASN A 199 21.03 -15.84 -6.80
N PRO A 200 19.84 -15.69 -7.43
CA PRO A 200 19.04 -16.85 -7.82
C PRO A 200 19.57 -17.55 -9.08
N LYS A 201 20.57 -16.97 -9.77
CA LYS A 201 21.12 -17.47 -11.05
C LYS A 201 20.05 -17.61 -12.15
N LYS A 202 18.99 -16.86 -12.06
CA LYS A 202 17.83 -16.84 -12.96
C LYS A 202 17.44 -15.42 -13.31
N ASP A 203 16.62 -15.25 -14.35
CA ASP A 203 16.03 -13.98 -14.69
C ASP A 203 15.16 -13.47 -13.55
N ILE A 204 15.31 -12.19 -13.21
CA ILE A 204 14.57 -11.53 -12.15
C ILE A 204 13.83 -10.29 -12.66
N VAL A 205 12.83 -9.86 -11.90
CA VAL A 205 12.27 -8.50 -11.98
C VAL A 205 12.46 -7.82 -10.64
N VAL A 206 13.02 -6.63 -10.68
CA VAL A 206 13.08 -5.70 -9.55
C VAL A 206 11.87 -4.77 -9.64
N TYR A 207 11.08 -4.70 -8.59
CA TYR A 207 9.98 -3.74 -8.43
C TYR A 207 10.40 -2.68 -7.43
N LEU A 208 10.30 -1.44 -7.81
CA LEU A 208 10.56 -0.28 -6.96
C LEU A 208 9.36 0.65 -7.03
N GLU A 209 8.66 0.79 -5.92
CA GLU A 209 7.62 1.81 -5.74
C GLU A 209 8.16 2.89 -4.82
N ALA A 210 8.24 4.11 -5.32
CA ALA A 210 8.91 5.20 -4.64
C ALA A 210 8.40 6.57 -5.08
N ASP A 211 8.74 7.60 -4.31
CA ASP A 211 8.66 9.00 -4.71
C ASP A 211 9.87 9.79 -4.17
N THR A 212 9.86 11.08 -4.39
CA THR A 212 10.72 12.04 -3.71
C THR A 212 10.01 13.38 -3.60
N ASN A 213 10.46 14.25 -2.70
CA ASN A 213 9.97 15.62 -2.68
C ASN A 213 10.60 16.45 -3.83
N ALA A 214 10.08 16.27 -5.04
CA ALA A 214 10.59 16.91 -6.25
C ALA A 214 10.67 18.45 -6.13
N LYS A 215 9.81 19.06 -5.30
CA LYS A 215 9.81 20.51 -5.03
C LYS A 215 11.03 21.00 -4.23
N ALA A 216 11.76 20.10 -3.59
CA ALA A 216 12.99 20.43 -2.86
C ALA A 216 14.19 20.63 -3.79
N PHE A 217 14.05 20.34 -5.09
CA PHE A 217 15.11 20.41 -6.09
C PHE A 217 14.83 21.51 -7.11
N ASP A 218 15.89 22.19 -7.56
CA ASP A 218 15.79 23.24 -8.58
C ASP A 218 15.58 22.67 -10.00
N GLN A 219 16.01 21.41 -10.21
CA GLN A 219 15.79 20.64 -11.43
C GLN A 219 15.23 19.27 -11.05
N PRO A 220 14.39 18.65 -11.91
CA PRO A 220 13.89 17.31 -11.66
C PRO A 220 15.03 16.33 -11.32
N PRO A 221 14.97 15.65 -10.17
CA PRO A 221 16.00 14.69 -9.81
C PRO A 221 15.92 13.43 -10.69
N VAL A 222 17.03 12.72 -10.77
CA VAL A 222 17.17 11.51 -11.57
C VAL A 222 17.66 10.38 -10.68
N LEU A 223 16.95 9.25 -10.72
CA LEU A 223 17.35 8.00 -10.10
C LEU A 223 18.12 7.16 -11.12
N THR A 224 19.30 6.67 -10.73
CA THR A 224 19.98 5.57 -11.39
C THR A 224 19.82 4.33 -10.54
N LEU A 225 19.21 3.28 -11.09
CA LEU A 225 19.05 2.00 -10.44
C LEU A 225 19.94 0.99 -11.16
N ALA A 226 20.93 0.41 -10.45
CA ALA A 226 21.91 -0.51 -11.02
C ALA A 226 21.94 -1.84 -10.26
N VAL A 227 21.99 -2.94 -11.04
CA VAL A 227 22.06 -4.31 -10.51
C VAL A 227 23.41 -4.90 -10.91
N ALA A 228 24.07 -5.59 -9.97
CA ALA A 228 25.40 -6.19 -10.16
C ALA A 228 26.48 -5.18 -10.64
N GLY A 229 26.28 -3.90 -10.38
CA GLY A 229 27.20 -2.81 -10.75
C GLY A 229 27.29 -2.49 -12.26
N LYS A 230 26.52 -3.18 -13.11
CA LYS A 230 26.65 -3.09 -14.56
C LYS A 230 25.36 -2.78 -15.30
N THR A 231 24.25 -3.27 -14.79
CA THR A 231 22.99 -3.34 -15.52
C THR A 231 21.94 -2.54 -14.79
N GLY A 232 21.21 -1.68 -15.48
CA GLY A 232 20.19 -0.90 -14.81
C GLY A 232 19.46 0.08 -15.69
N VAL A 233 18.78 1.03 -15.07
CA VAL A 233 18.01 2.07 -15.74
C VAL A 233 18.22 3.42 -15.09
N VAL A 234 17.97 4.48 -15.88
CA VAL A 234 17.95 5.87 -15.45
C VAL A 234 16.51 6.37 -15.51
N VAL A 235 15.97 6.83 -14.39
CA VAL A 235 14.58 7.23 -14.22
C VAL A 235 14.51 8.69 -13.83
N PRO A 236 14.08 9.61 -14.72
CA PRO A 236 13.74 10.97 -14.34
C PRO A 236 12.53 11.00 -13.43
N ILE A 237 12.54 11.85 -12.40
CA ILE A 237 11.42 12.02 -11.46
C ILE A 237 10.89 13.46 -11.56
N PRO A 238 9.92 13.72 -12.47
CA PRO A 238 9.49 15.09 -12.77
C PRO A 238 8.62 15.73 -11.70
N ASN A 239 8.01 14.94 -10.83
CA ASN A 239 7.08 15.41 -9.80
C ASN A 239 7.20 14.56 -8.52
N SER A 240 6.39 14.87 -7.51
CA SER A 240 6.34 14.13 -6.23
C SER A 240 5.25 13.05 -6.20
N GLU A 241 4.84 12.54 -7.34
CA GLU A 241 3.90 11.42 -7.41
C GLU A 241 4.64 10.09 -7.21
N VAL A 242 3.96 9.16 -6.55
CA VAL A 242 4.49 7.80 -6.40
C VAL A 242 4.59 7.15 -7.77
N PHE A 243 5.76 6.65 -8.11
CA PHE A 243 6.00 5.89 -9.35
C PHE A 243 6.34 4.44 -9.05
N LEU A 244 6.03 3.57 -9.98
CA LEU A 244 6.42 2.17 -9.97
C LEU A 244 7.37 1.90 -11.13
N GLN A 245 8.60 1.48 -10.81
CA GLN A 245 9.56 1.01 -11.79
C GLN A 245 9.68 -0.50 -11.72
N LYS A 246 9.61 -1.16 -12.90
CA LYS A 246 9.83 -2.60 -13.05
C LYS A 246 11.02 -2.81 -13.99
N ILE A 247 12.03 -3.52 -13.51
CA ILE A 247 13.28 -3.74 -14.23
C ILE A 247 13.52 -5.24 -14.35
N ARG A 248 13.53 -5.75 -15.56
CA ARG A 248 13.95 -7.14 -15.84
C ARG A 248 15.47 -7.19 -15.99
N VAL A 249 16.08 -8.14 -15.30
CA VAL A 249 17.51 -8.44 -15.38
C VAL A 249 17.68 -9.92 -15.71
N LYS A 250 18.46 -10.21 -16.73
CA LYS A 250 18.75 -11.60 -17.13
C LYS A 250 19.68 -12.27 -16.12
N GLY A 251 19.50 -13.55 -15.86
CA GLY A 251 20.31 -14.30 -14.92
C GLY A 251 21.81 -14.24 -15.22
N GLN A 252 22.20 -14.24 -16.49
CA GLN A 252 23.59 -14.08 -16.93
C GLN A 252 24.23 -12.73 -16.54
N ASP A 253 23.41 -11.67 -16.38
CA ASP A 253 23.86 -10.31 -16.04
C ASP A 253 24.01 -10.12 -14.53
N LEU A 254 23.50 -11.06 -13.72
CA LEU A 254 23.67 -11.05 -12.26
C LEU A 254 25.07 -11.45 -11.79
N GLY A 255 25.92 -11.94 -12.69
CA GLY A 255 27.26 -12.39 -12.39
C GLY A 255 27.29 -13.75 -11.67
N ASN A 256 28.49 -14.13 -11.22
CA ASN A 256 28.74 -15.43 -10.60
C ASN A 256 28.79 -15.41 -9.08
N GLU A 257 28.83 -14.23 -8.48
CA GLU A 257 28.89 -14.05 -7.04
C GLU A 257 27.65 -14.64 -6.33
N GLU A 258 27.81 -15.00 -5.07
CA GLU A 258 26.71 -15.50 -4.24
C GLU A 258 25.68 -14.40 -3.94
N TRP A 259 26.15 -13.17 -3.80
CA TRP A 259 25.33 -12.00 -3.50
C TRP A 259 25.36 -11.02 -4.67
N VAL A 260 24.20 -10.45 -4.95
CA VAL A 260 24.01 -9.42 -5.97
C VAL A 260 23.68 -8.10 -5.28
N ASP A 261 24.40 -7.06 -5.66
CA ASP A 261 24.13 -5.72 -5.16
C ASP A 261 23.15 -4.98 -6.09
N LEU A 262 22.15 -4.37 -5.48
CA LEU A 262 21.22 -3.43 -6.08
C LEU A 262 21.49 -2.05 -5.49
N ARG A 263 21.93 -1.12 -6.33
CA ARG A 263 22.23 0.26 -5.95
C ARG A 263 21.16 1.22 -6.47
N LEU A 264 20.69 2.10 -5.58
CA LEU A 264 19.84 3.22 -5.89
C LEU A 264 20.66 4.49 -5.70
N SER A 265 20.88 5.26 -6.77
CA SER A 265 21.68 6.49 -6.75
C SER A 265 20.86 7.65 -7.30
N MET A 266 20.61 8.65 -6.45
CA MET A 266 20.02 9.92 -6.88
C MET A 266 21.14 10.86 -7.36
N ASN A 267 20.92 11.60 -8.46
CA ASN A 267 21.88 12.64 -8.87
C ASN A 267 21.95 13.79 -7.86
N GLN A 268 20.89 13.97 -7.05
CA GLN A 268 20.76 15.00 -6.02
C GLN A 268 20.13 14.42 -4.76
N SER A 269 20.42 15.04 -3.61
CA SER A 269 19.73 14.82 -2.33
C SER A 269 19.39 16.18 -1.70
N PHE A 270 18.54 16.19 -0.70
CA PHE A 270 18.18 17.40 0.02
C PHE A 270 18.15 17.18 1.52
N VAL A 271 18.31 18.27 2.27
CA VAL A 271 18.10 18.30 3.72
C VAL A 271 16.86 19.13 3.98
N PRO A 272 15.76 18.56 4.53
CA PRO A 272 14.48 19.25 4.70
C PRO A 272 14.58 20.58 5.44
N LYS A 273 15.41 20.64 6.49
CA LYS A 273 15.67 21.86 7.25
C LYS A 273 16.25 22.98 6.38
N LEU A 274 17.21 22.67 5.52
CA LEU A 274 17.88 23.65 4.66
C LEU A 274 16.99 24.13 3.49
N LYS A 275 16.02 23.31 3.10
CA LYS A 275 15.05 23.65 2.03
C LYS A 275 13.73 24.22 2.57
N GLY A 276 13.61 24.44 3.89
CA GLY A 276 12.38 24.97 4.51
C GLY A 276 11.18 24.03 4.46
N VAL A 277 11.39 22.75 4.16
CA VAL A 277 10.34 21.73 4.06
C VAL A 277 9.91 21.24 5.45
N ASN A 278 10.90 20.98 6.31
CA ASN A 278 10.71 20.60 7.72
C ASN A 278 11.87 21.15 8.55
N THR A 279 11.59 22.06 9.45
CA THR A 279 12.61 22.80 10.24
C THR A 279 13.36 21.91 11.24
N HIS A 280 12.86 20.71 11.52
CA HIS A 280 13.43 19.78 12.50
C HIS A 280 14.16 18.59 11.88
N ASP A 281 14.04 18.37 10.56
CA ASP A 281 14.67 17.23 9.90
C ASP A 281 16.00 17.66 9.23
N GLU A 282 17.09 17.16 9.80
CA GLU A 282 18.47 17.44 9.35
C GLU A 282 19.07 16.28 8.53
N ARG A 283 18.28 15.23 8.28
CA ARG A 283 18.75 14.09 7.50
C ARG A 283 18.98 14.47 6.04
N GLU A 284 19.97 13.85 5.43
CA GLU A 284 20.12 13.82 3.97
C GLU A 284 19.07 12.87 3.39
N LEU A 285 18.18 13.35 2.55
CA LEU A 285 17.11 12.58 1.93
C LEU A 285 17.26 12.55 0.41
N GLY A 286 17.09 11.36 -0.17
CA GLY A 286 17.08 11.11 -1.61
C GLY A 286 15.72 10.65 -2.08
N LEU A 287 15.47 9.34 -2.00
CA LEU A 287 14.27 8.65 -2.46
C LEU A 287 13.46 8.15 -1.27
N LEU A 288 12.15 8.29 -1.30
CA LEU A 288 11.24 7.66 -0.35
C LEU A 288 10.69 6.37 -0.96
N VAL A 289 11.13 5.24 -0.42
CA VAL A 289 10.79 3.91 -0.91
C VAL A 289 9.62 3.35 -0.11
N TYR A 290 8.54 2.98 -0.79
CA TYR A 290 7.36 2.31 -0.24
C TYR A 290 7.49 0.80 -0.34
N HIS A 291 7.90 0.32 -1.54
CA HIS A 291 8.11 -1.09 -1.78
C HIS A 291 9.36 -1.32 -2.64
N LEU A 292 10.16 -2.27 -2.20
CA LEU A 292 11.26 -2.82 -2.98
C LEU A 292 11.15 -4.34 -2.94
N TYR A 293 11.00 -4.96 -4.11
CA TYR A 293 10.82 -6.40 -4.23
C TYR A 293 11.64 -6.96 -5.39
N VAL A 294 12.25 -8.10 -5.19
CA VAL A 294 12.96 -8.86 -6.22
C VAL A 294 12.32 -10.23 -6.35
N GLY A 295 11.89 -10.58 -7.54
CA GLY A 295 11.26 -11.86 -7.82
C GLY A 295 11.85 -12.57 -9.03
N GLU A 296 11.94 -13.90 -8.99
CA GLU A 296 12.31 -14.72 -10.16
C GLU A 296 11.18 -14.66 -11.20
N VAL A 297 11.52 -14.41 -12.46
CA VAL A 297 10.54 -14.26 -13.56
C VAL A 297 9.61 -15.47 -13.66
N ASP A 298 10.14 -16.68 -13.53
CA ASP A 298 9.39 -17.94 -13.61
C ASP A 298 8.35 -18.11 -12.48
N LYS A 299 8.54 -17.40 -11.36
CA LYS A 299 7.63 -17.41 -10.20
C LYS A 299 6.61 -16.27 -10.20
N LEU A 300 6.81 -15.25 -11.03
CA LEU A 300 5.95 -14.05 -11.03
C LEU A 300 4.67 -14.21 -11.87
N GLY A 301 4.63 -15.21 -12.75
CA GLY A 301 3.58 -15.38 -13.74
C GLY A 301 3.70 -14.36 -14.88
N ASN A 302 2.57 -13.99 -15.49
CA ASN A 302 2.57 -13.05 -16.61
C ASN A 302 2.72 -11.61 -16.12
N VAL A 303 3.93 -11.06 -16.23
CA VAL A 303 4.21 -9.64 -15.95
C VAL A 303 4.06 -8.87 -17.26
N PRO A 304 3.14 -7.87 -17.34
CA PRO A 304 2.92 -7.10 -18.56
C PRO A 304 4.22 -6.44 -19.08
N ALA A 305 4.57 -6.71 -20.32
CA ALA A 305 5.80 -6.20 -20.95
C ALA A 305 5.88 -4.66 -20.98
N THR A 306 4.73 -4.00 -21.09
CA THR A 306 4.63 -2.52 -21.16
C THR A 306 5.09 -1.79 -19.89
N THR A 307 5.17 -2.51 -18.77
CA THR A 307 5.61 -1.96 -17.48
C THR A 307 6.97 -2.48 -17.04
N VAL A 308 7.57 -3.40 -17.80
CA VAL A 308 8.90 -3.96 -17.52
C VAL A 308 9.92 -3.33 -18.47
N VAL A 309 10.92 -2.70 -17.91
CA VAL A 309 12.07 -2.16 -18.64
C VAL A 309 13.20 -3.17 -18.50
N ASP A 310 13.73 -3.64 -19.63
CA ASP A 310 14.93 -4.48 -19.62
C ASP A 310 16.13 -3.62 -19.18
N ALA A 311 16.86 -4.11 -18.19
CA ALA A 311 18.05 -3.44 -17.72
C ALA A 311 19.15 -3.47 -18.78
N GLY A 312 19.75 -2.32 -19.03
CA GLY A 312 20.89 -2.15 -19.94
C GLY A 312 22.17 -1.70 -19.21
N PRO A 313 23.29 -1.56 -19.89
CA PRO A 313 24.51 -1.04 -19.30
C PRO A 313 24.30 0.35 -18.69
N VAL A 314 24.75 0.53 -17.47
CA VAL A 314 24.69 1.81 -16.76
C VAL A 314 26.11 2.28 -16.45
N THR A 315 26.43 3.50 -16.86
CA THR A 315 27.66 4.16 -16.44
C THR A 315 27.40 4.73 -15.05
N LEU A 316 27.90 4.07 -14.01
CA LEU A 316 27.84 4.61 -12.66
C LEU A 316 28.73 5.86 -12.56
N PRO A 317 28.28 6.92 -11.87
CA PRO A 317 29.18 7.99 -11.52
C PRO A 317 30.34 7.42 -10.68
N PRO A 318 31.57 7.93 -10.85
CA PRO A 318 32.67 7.45 -10.02
C PRO A 318 32.31 7.60 -8.53
N PRO A 319 32.76 6.66 -7.68
CA PRO A 319 32.52 6.76 -6.25
C PRO A 319 33.01 8.12 -5.78
N ALA A 320 32.17 8.82 -4.99
CA ALA A 320 32.54 10.12 -4.45
C ALA A 320 33.87 9.96 -3.72
N SER A 321 34.88 10.75 -4.11
CA SER A 321 36.15 10.76 -3.41
C SER A 321 35.91 11.00 -1.92
N PRO A 322 36.56 10.28 -1.00
CA PRO A 322 36.37 10.47 0.42
C PRO A 322 36.63 11.96 0.73
N SER A 323 35.67 12.61 1.34
CA SER A 323 35.77 13.99 1.79
C SER A 323 37.05 14.12 2.61
N PRO A 324 37.90 15.13 2.37
CA PRO A 324 39.10 15.32 3.16
C PRO A 324 38.70 15.44 4.65
N PRO A 325 39.49 14.86 5.57
CA PRO A 325 39.20 14.98 6.99
C PRO A 325 39.11 16.46 7.35
N LEU A 326 38.04 16.83 8.06
CA LEU A 326 37.86 18.16 8.64
C LEU A 326 39.10 18.48 9.47
N THR A 327 39.99 19.30 8.91
CA THR A 327 41.11 19.87 9.65
C THR A 327 40.55 20.69 10.79
N ALA A 328 40.76 20.20 12.01
CA ALA A 328 40.44 20.93 13.22
C ALA A 328 41.06 22.31 13.18
N ALA A 329 40.23 23.33 13.17
CA ALA A 329 40.69 24.70 13.29
C ALA A 329 41.46 24.86 14.62
N LYS A 330 42.76 25.03 14.53
CA LYS A 330 43.64 25.45 15.63
C LYS A 330 43.28 26.88 15.98
N GLY A 331 42.77 27.12 17.17
CA GLY A 331 42.76 28.48 17.72
C GLY A 331 41.53 28.80 18.56
N ALA A 332 41.48 28.37 19.80
CA ALA A 332 40.85 29.10 20.89
C ALA A 332 41.47 28.67 22.23
N SER A 333 42.01 29.64 22.92
CA SER A 333 42.65 29.59 24.25
C SER A 333 41.80 29.00 25.36
N PRO A 334 42.36 28.39 26.41
CA PRO A 334 41.60 27.71 27.44
C PRO A 334 40.95 28.70 28.40
N ALA A 335 39.63 28.65 28.54
CA ALA A 335 38.89 29.30 29.63
C ALA A 335 38.87 28.43 30.87
N LYS A 336 39.08 29.08 32.00
CA LYS A 336 39.21 28.60 33.39
C LYS A 336 38.23 27.53 33.82
N ALA A 337 38.76 26.51 34.46
CA ALA A 337 38.01 25.52 35.21
C ALA A 337 37.26 26.13 36.41
N LEU A 338 35.95 25.91 36.46
CA LEU A 338 35.16 26.11 37.68
C LEU A 338 34.82 24.72 38.24
N THR A 339 35.42 24.42 39.39
CA THR A 339 35.15 23.24 40.21
C THR A 339 33.77 23.42 40.86
N GLY A 340 32.82 22.59 40.50
CA GLY A 340 31.52 22.47 41.17
C GLY A 340 31.16 21.00 41.33
N THR A 341 31.09 20.57 42.60
CA THR A 341 30.75 19.22 43.05
C THR A 341 29.34 18.85 42.66
N PRO A 342 29.04 17.68 42.11
CA PRO A 342 27.65 17.31 41.79
C PRO A 342 26.90 16.80 43.04
N ALA A 343 25.74 17.37 43.29
CA ALA A 343 24.78 16.91 44.31
C ALA A 343 24.09 15.61 43.84
N ALA A 344 24.01 14.64 44.75
CA ALA A 344 23.38 13.36 44.53
C ALA A 344 21.87 13.49 44.28
N LEU A 345 21.39 13.00 43.13
CA LEU A 345 19.95 12.81 42.84
C LEU A 345 19.45 11.52 43.52
N LYS A 346 18.47 11.67 44.40
CA LYS A 346 17.71 10.57 45.03
C LYS A 346 16.77 9.93 43.99
N SER A 347 16.83 8.60 43.90
CA SER A 347 15.91 7.77 43.15
C SER A 347 14.49 7.80 43.73
N PRO A 348 13.41 7.88 42.92
CA PRO A 348 12.07 7.66 43.41
C PRO A 348 11.75 6.18 43.58
N GLY A 349 11.12 5.82 44.71
CA GLY A 349 10.72 4.48 45.09
C GLY A 349 9.50 3.98 44.24
N PRO A 350 9.18 2.69 44.33
CA PRO A 350 8.21 2.05 43.49
C PRO A 350 6.76 2.45 43.80
N ALA A 351 5.98 2.75 42.78
CA ALA A 351 4.56 3.04 42.85
C ALA A 351 3.76 1.76 43.17
N THR A 352 2.95 1.83 44.22
CA THR A 352 1.97 0.79 44.59
C THR A 352 0.72 0.89 43.70
N THR A 353 0.37 -0.23 43.06
CA THR A 353 -0.84 -0.41 42.27
C THR A 353 -2.06 -0.68 43.18
N PRO A 354 -3.20 -0.03 43.04
CA PRO A 354 -4.42 -0.39 43.80
C PRO A 354 -5.13 -1.58 43.17
N ALA A 355 -5.63 -2.51 44.02
CA ALA A 355 -6.37 -3.69 43.64
C ALA A 355 -7.79 -3.37 43.15
N PRO A 356 -8.40 -4.18 42.22
CA PRO A 356 -9.76 -3.99 41.72
C PRO A 356 -10.80 -4.44 42.76
N LYS A 357 -11.81 -3.61 43.00
CA LYS A 357 -13.05 -3.98 43.71
C LYS A 357 -13.96 -4.79 42.77
N ARG A 358 -14.37 -5.95 43.23
CA ARG A 358 -15.49 -6.70 42.64
C ARG A 358 -16.84 -6.23 43.22
N PRO A 359 -17.92 -6.43 42.45
CA PRO A 359 -19.29 -6.08 42.81
C PRO A 359 -19.86 -6.98 43.81
#